data_c208dd2e260960f8a67a75f3a30a9f1d
#
_entry.id   c208dd2e260960f8a67a75f3a30a9f1d
#
_cell.length_a   1.000
_cell.length_b   1.000
_cell.length_c   1.000
_cell.angle_alpha   90.00
_cell.angle_beta   90.00
_cell.angle_gamma   90.00
#
_symmetry.space_group_name_H-M   'P 1'
#
loop_
_entity.id
_entity.type
_entity.pdbx_description
1 polymer ?
#
loop_
_entity_poly.entity_id
_entity_poly.type
_entity_poly.pdbx_seq_one_letter_code
_entity_poly.pdbx_strand_id
1 'polypeptide(L)'
;AYMQAGDKSEQIKGLYVTQITEDGDLAVLSGSNQFSVSDKVIRGGVKIQKRDLETGDTKPQGSATLNDTAFDIISLNDNSVLVEGKLYKKNEVVKTIHTDLEGVASTSADLLPYGNFRIVESEAPDGYLTDGAKPIDFTITENGKIVDLTDKAHSIYNQIKRGDIEGVKIGAGTHKRLADVPFRITSKTTGENHVVVTDDNGQFSTSADWASHKHNTNAGKNSEDGVWFGTSEPDDSKGALPYDTYIIEELRSDSNKGFELIPPFEIVVSRNNLVIDLGTLTDEYEKEISIHTTATSKDGEKTILAGKEVTIIDTVKLDGLTKGTKYQLKGWQMLKEENAELIIDGKRVENDYTFVADDEEMKEEISY
;
A
#
# COMPACT_ATOMS: atom_id res chain seq x y z
N ALA A 1 -19.81 -17.13 -69.76
CA ALA A 1 -19.45 -18.46 -69.29
C ALA A 1 -20.47 -18.88 -68.25
N TYR A 2 -21.22 -19.95 -68.53
CA TYR A 2 -22.21 -20.49 -67.61
C TYR A 2 -21.53 -21.38 -66.55
N MET A 3 -21.81 -21.12 -65.29
CA MET A 3 -21.71 -22.15 -64.26
C MET A 3 -23.16 -22.44 -63.78
N GLN A 4 -23.71 -23.60 -64.10
CA GLN A 4 -24.97 -24.08 -63.58
C GLN A 4 -24.71 -24.55 -62.13
N ALA A 5 -25.16 -23.82 -61.14
CA ALA A 5 -25.30 -24.37 -59.81
C ALA A 5 -26.46 -25.34 -59.81
N GLY A 6 -26.24 -26.57 -59.37
CA GLY A 6 -27.28 -27.61 -59.28
C GLY A 6 -28.40 -27.18 -58.31
N ASP A 7 -29.48 -27.95 -58.32
CA ASP A 7 -30.78 -27.73 -57.65
C ASP A 7 -30.78 -27.50 -56.15
N LYS A 8 -29.68 -27.26 -55.54
CA LYS A 8 -29.55 -26.82 -54.14
C LYS A 8 -28.75 -25.52 -54.15
N SER A 9 -29.37 -24.52 -53.58
CA SER A 9 -28.76 -23.21 -53.31
C SER A 9 -27.55 -23.34 -52.32
N GLU A 10 -26.51 -24.03 -52.72
CA GLU A 10 -25.22 -23.90 -52.07
C GLU A 10 -24.60 -22.59 -52.53
N GLN A 11 -24.53 -21.64 -51.66
CA GLN A 11 -23.80 -20.40 -51.82
C GLN A 11 -22.36 -20.71 -52.26
N ILE A 12 -22.06 -20.59 -53.51
CA ILE A 12 -20.67 -20.47 -53.94
C ILE A 12 -20.20 -19.09 -53.47
N LYS A 13 -19.35 -19.07 -52.43
CA LYS A 13 -18.84 -17.86 -51.85
C LYS A 13 -18.35 -16.91 -52.91
N GLY A 14 -19.03 -15.73 -53.06
CA GLY A 14 -18.63 -14.65 -53.93
C GLY A 14 -19.06 -14.74 -55.39
N LEU A 15 -19.92 -15.69 -55.78
CA LEU A 15 -20.46 -15.80 -57.13
C LEU A 15 -21.98 -15.79 -57.11
N TYR A 16 -22.54 -14.83 -57.85
CA TYR A 16 -23.96 -14.76 -58.17
C TYR A 16 -24.17 -15.10 -59.64
N VAL A 17 -25.10 -15.98 -59.93
CA VAL A 17 -25.42 -16.40 -61.29
C VAL A 17 -26.79 -15.86 -61.63
N THR A 18 -26.88 -15.13 -62.72
CA THR A 18 -28.13 -14.69 -63.31
C THR A 18 -28.21 -15.17 -64.74
N GLN A 19 -29.40 -15.29 -65.29
CA GLN A 19 -29.65 -15.68 -66.68
C GLN A 19 -30.27 -14.48 -67.41
N ILE A 20 -29.71 -14.13 -68.55
CA ILE A 20 -30.32 -13.24 -69.51
C ILE A 20 -30.98 -14.13 -70.57
N THR A 21 -32.31 -14.04 -70.69
CA THR A 21 -33.09 -14.91 -71.56
C THR A 21 -33.52 -14.27 -72.89
N GLU A 22 -33.52 -12.95 -72.91
CA GLU A 22 -33.90 -12.16 -74.12
C GLU A 22 -32.86 -11.07 -74.37
N ASP A 23 -32.75 -10.67 -75.63
CA ASP A 23 -31.88 -9.58 -76.06
C ASP A 23 -32.39 -8.22 -75.49
N GLY A 24 -31.57 -7.57 -74.75
CA GLY A 24 -31.88 -6.31 -74.03
C GLY A 24 -32.38 -6.48 -72.60
N ASP A 25 -32.44 -7.69 -72.06
CA ASP A 25 -32.80 -7.93 -70.66
C ASP A 25 -31.77 -7.31 -69.73
N LEU A 26 -32.29 -6.71 -68.63
CA LEU A 26 -31.48 -6.21 -67.50
C LEU A 26 -31.72 -7.11 -66.29
N ALA A 27 -30.70 -7.79 -65.84
CA ALA A 27 -30.77 -8.54 -64.59
C ALA A 27 -30.65 -7.59 -63.42
N VAL A 28 -31.77 -7.41 -62.67
CA VAL A 28 -31.78 -6.56 -61.47
C VAL A 28 -31.41 -7.44 -60.25
N LEU A 29 -30.26 -7.20 -59.65
CA LEU A 29 -29.71 -7.89 -58.52
C LEU A 29 -30.15 -7.27 -57.17
N SER A 30 -30.97 -6.22 -57.19
CA SER A 30 -31.50 -5.55 -55.98
C SER A 30 -33.01 -5.37 -56.06
N GLY A 31 -33.72 -5.49 -54.96
CA GLY A 31 -35.16 -5.27 -54.82
C GLY A 31 -35.88 -6.40 -54.15
N SER A 32 -37.24 -6.37 -54.15
CA SER A 32 -38.12 -7.30 -53.44
C SER A 32 -38.07 -8.78 -53.94
N ASN A 33 -37.25 -9.05 -54.93
CA ASN A 33 -37.13 -10.36 -55.56
C ASN A 33 -35.79 -11.06 -55.30
N GLN A 34 -35.36 -11.18 -54.07
CA GLN A 34 -34.55 -12.32 -53.65
C GLN A 34 -33.01 -12.21 -53.80
N PHE A 35 -32.44 -11.12 -54.28
CA PHE A 35 -31.00 -11.04 -54.36
C PHE A 35 -30.49 -9.89 -53.50
N SER A 36 -30.31 -10.13 -52.20
CA SER A 36 -29.51 -9.26 -51.37
C SER A 36 -28.11 -9.84 -51.24
N VAL A 37 -27.12 -9.08 -51.57
CA VAL A 37 -25.71 -9.40 -51.30
C VAL A 37 -25.36 -8.74 -49.99
N SER A 38 -24.96 -9.55 -49.02
CA SER A 38 -24.49 -9.04 -47.74
C SER A 38 -23.11 -9.58 -47.43
N ASP A 39 -22.17 -8.72 -47.17
CA ASP A 39 -20.85 -9.09 -46.65
C ASP A 39 -20.85 -9.02 -45.14
N LYS A 40 -20.13 -9.94 -44.51
CA LYS A 40 -19.90 -9.88 -43.08
C LYS A 40 -18.76 -8.89 -42.84
N VAL A 41 -19.02 -7.93 -41.97
CA VAL A 41 -17.97 -7.00 -41.50
C VAL A 41 -16.93 -7.78 -40.72
N ILE A 42 -15.66 -7.59 -41.05
CA ILE A 42 -14.53 -8.08 -40.27
C ILE A 42 -14.64 -7.46 -38.88
N ARG A 43 -14.49 -8.30 -37.84
CA ARG A 43 -14.47 -7.85 -36.45
C ARG A 43 -13.29 -8.41 -35.74
N GLY A 44 -12.76 -7.64 -34.78
CA GLY A 44 -11.68 -8.04 -33.92
C GLY A 44 -11.84 -7.48 -32.51
N GLY A 45 -10.83 -7.66 -31.71
CA GLY A 45 -10.72 -7.12 -30.36
C GLY A 45 -9.39 -6.45 -30.09
N VAL A 46 -9.23 -5.94 -28.91
CA VAL A 46 -7.97 -5.35 -28.42
C VAL A 46 -7.72 -5.81 -26.98
N LYS A 47 -6.44 -5.93 -26.65
CA LYS A 47 -5.94 -6.22 -25.30
C LYS A 47 -4.83 -5.26 -24.95
N ILE A 48 -4.87 -4.62 -23.77
CA ILE A 48 -3.91 -3.62 -23.32
C ILE A 48 -3.45 -3.90 -21.90
N GLN A 49 -2.21 -3.48 -21.57
CA GLN A 49 -1.59 -3.62 -20.26
C GLN A 49 -1.36 -2.26 -19.61
N LYS A 50 -1.73 -2.15 -18.35
CA LYS A 50 -1.38 -1.05 -17.45
C LYS A 50 -0.07 -1.31 -16.74
N ARG A 51 0.78 -0.29 -16.61
CA ARG A 51 2.09 -0.39 -15.92
C ARG A 51 2.35 0.81 -15.02
N ASP A 52 3.16 0.57 -14.00
CA ASP A 52 3.77 1.62 -13.19
C ASP A 52 4.86 2.35 -14.01
N LEU A 53 4.87 3.68 -13.96
CA LEU A 53 5.80 4.49 -14.76
C LEU A 53 7.23 4.44 -14.19
N GLU A 54 7.37 4.38 -12.87
CA GLU A 54 8.69 4.43 -12.22
C GLU A 54 9.45 3.12 -12.37
N THR A 55 8.76 1.99 -12.19
CA THR A 55 9.38 0.67 -12.27
C THR A 55 9.33 0.07 -13.67
N GLY A 56 8.38 0.49 -14.50
CA GLY A 56 8.06 -0.12 -15.79
C GLY A 56 7.38 -1.48 -15.67
N ASP A 57 7.00 -1.90 -14.46
CA ASP A 57 6.44 -3.20 -14.17
C ASP A 57 4.90 -3.22 -14.18
N THR A 58 4.35 -4.43 -14.19
CA THR A 58 2.91 -4.69 -14.02
C THR A 58 2.51 -4.87 -12.55
N LYS A 59 3.45 -4.65 -11.62
CA LYS A 59 3.18 -4.66 -10.19
C LYS A 59 3.07 -3.23 -9.69
N PRO A 60 2.01 -2.90 -8.94
CA PRO A 60 1.88 -1.59 -8.31
C PRO A 60 2.87 -1.44 -7.14
N GLN A 61 3.14 -0.21 -6.73
CA GLN A 61 3.94 0.12 -5.56
C GLN A 61 3.04 0.44 -4.35
N GLY A 62 3.54 0.20 -3.13
CA GLY A 62 2.78 0.44 -1.91
C GLY A 62 1.42 -0.24 -1.90
N SER A 63 0.38 0.47 -1.47
CA SER A 63 -1.01 -0.02 -1.48
C SER A 63 -1.80 0.38 -2.74
N ALA A 64 -1.13 0.96 -3.75
CA ALA A 64 -1.76 1.29 -5.02
C ALA A 64 -2.18 0.03 -5.79
N THR A 65 -3.05 0.19 -6.79
CA THR A 65 -3.53 -0.91 -7.63
C THR A 65 -3.44 -0.53 -9.10
N LEU A 66 -3.33 -1.53 -9.99
CA LEU A 66 -3.51 -1.34 -11.44
C LEU A 66 -4.87 -1.88 -11.93
N ASN A 67 -5.68 -2.37 -11.00
CA ASN A 67 -7.03 -2.84 -11.23
C ASN A 67 -7.99 -1.67 -11.47
N ASP A 68 -9.05 -1.93 -12.21
CA ASP A 68 -10.17 -1.01 -12.46
C ASP A 68 -9.79 0.32 -13.14
N THR A 69 -8.62 0.35 -13.82
CA THR A 69 -8.28 1.46 -14.72
C THR A 69 -9.28 1.47 -15.85
N ALA A 70 -9.96 2.60 -16.11
CA ALA A 70 -10.91 2.73 -17.20
C ALA A 70 -10.23 3.21 -18.47
N PHE A 71 -10.48 2.50 -19.57
CA PHE A 71 -10.02 2.86 -20.90
C PHE A 71 -11.18 3.05 -21.87
N ASP A 72 -11.26 4.22 -22.51
CA ASP A 72 -12.21 4.50 -23.57
C ASP A 72 -11.62 4.12 -24.92
N ILE A 73 -12.35 3.31 -25.65
CA ILE A 73 -12.07 2.99 -27.05
C ILE A 73 -12.86 3.97 -27.92
N ILE A 74 -12.15 4.78 -28.70
CA ILE A 74 -12.70 5.87 -29.50
C ILE A 74 -12.58 5.49 -30.99
N SER A 75 -13.67 5.68 -31.78
CA SER A 75 -13.64 5.49 -33.23
C SER A 75 -12.86 6.62 -33.91
N LEU A 76 -11.88 6.27 -34.74
CA LEU A 76 -11.17 7.20 -35.63
C LEU A 76 -11.66 7.12 -37.07
N ASN A 77 -12.70 6.34 -37.35
CA ASN A 77 -13.22 6.10 -38.69
C ASN A 77 -14.06 7.29 -39.22
N ASP A 78 -13.88 7.66 -40.47
CA ASP A 78 -14.67 8.72 -41.08
C ASP A 78 -16.14 8.33 -41.24
N ASN A 79 -16.42 7.05 -41.49
CA ASN A 79 -17.79 6.50 -41.53
C ASN A 79 -18.18 6.01 -40.12
N SER A 80 -19.49 6.07 -39.85
CA SER A 80 -20.01 5.52 -38.60
C SER A 80 -19.76 4.03 -38.53
N VAL A 81 -19.40 3.52 -37.33
CA VAL A 81 -19.15 2.12 -37.05
C VAL A 81 -20.27 1.54 -36.17
N LEU A 82 -20.65 0.31 -36.44
CA LEU A 82 -21.67 -0.42 -35.65
C LEU A 82 -21.00 -1.28 -34.62
N VAL A 83 -21.22 -0.96 -33.33
CA VAL A 83 -20.72 -1.73 -32.17
C VAL A 83 -21.91 -2.06 -31.27
N GLU A 84 -22.11 -3.33 -30.92
CA GLU A 84 -23.21 -3.79 -30.05
C GLU A 84 -24.59 -3.24 -30.46
N GLY A 85 -24.85 -3.15 -31.75
CA GLY A 85 -26.16 -2.68 -32.28
C GLY A 85 -26.34 -1.17 -32.33
N LYS A 86 -25.36 -0.38 -31.91
CA LYS A 86 -25.38 1.10 -31.92
C LYS A 86 -24.36 1.65 -32.90
N LEU A 87 -24.76 2.71 -33.65
CA LEU A 87 -23.88 3.43 -34.55
C LEU A 87 -23.13 4.53 -33.79
N TYR A 88 -21.81 4.58 -34.02
CA TYR A 88 -20.91 5.59 -33.47
C TYR A 88 -20.19 6.34 -34.56
N LYS A 89 -20.11 7.66 -34.43
CA LYS A 89 -19.39 8.54 -35.33
C LYS A 89 -17.92 8.62 -34.98
N LYS A 90 -17.14 9.26 -35.82
CA LYS A 90 -15.74 9.61 -35.53
C LYS A 90 -15.64 10.39 -34.22
N ASN A 91 -14.63 10.06 -33.40
CA ASN A 91 -14.34 10.62 -32.08
C ASN A 91 -15.38 10.30 -30.98
N GLU A 92 -16.34 9.41 -31.24
CA GLU A 92 -17.22 8.90 -30.17
C GLU A 92 -16.60 7.68 -29.49
N VAL A 93 -16.84 7.56 -28.18
CA VAL A 93 -16.46 6.40 -27.37
C VAL A 93 -17.38 5.25 -27.74
N VAL A 94 -16.81 4.19 -28.30
CA VAL A 94 -17.54 2.99 -28.73
C VAL A 94 -17.68 1.94 -27.61
N LYS A 95 -16.72 1.94 -26.68
CA LYS A 95 -16.70 1.03 -25.52
C LYS A 95 -15.75 1.57 -24.46
N THR A 96 -16.12 1.43 -23.18
CA THR A 96 -15.20 1.55 -22.05
C THR A 96 -14.89 0.16 -21.53
N ILE A 97 -13.61 -0.11 -21.27
CA ILE A 97 -13.12 -1.37 -20.70
C ILE A 97 -12.31 -1.09 -19.45
N HIS A 98 -12.26 -2.03 -18.52
CA HIS A 98 -11.56 -1.90 -17.25
C HIS A 98 -10.48 -2.97 -17.11
N THR A 99 -9.39 -2.63 -16.41
CA THR A 99 -8.35 -3.60 -16.09
C THR A 99 -8.78 -4.56 -15.00
N ASP A 100 -8.28 -5.78 -15.09
CA ASP A 100 -8.35 -6.81 -14.04
C ASP A 100 -7.23 -6.62 -12.99
N LEU A 101 -7.08 -7.60 -12.08
CA LEU A 101 -6.09 -7.58 -11.00
C LEU A 101 -4.65 -7.60 -11.52
N GLU A 102 -4.41 -8.12 -12.72
CA GLU A 102 -3.12 -8.14 -13.40
C GLU A 102 -2.85 -6.85 -14.20
N GLY A 103 -3.78 -5.89 -14.15
CA GLY A 103 -3.71 -4.63 -14.88
C GLY A 103 -3.96 -4.79 -16.39
N VAL A 104 -4.69 -5.83 -16.80
CA VAL A 104 -5.02 -6.11 -18.20
C VAL A 104 -6.47 -5.75 -18.48
N ALA A 105 -6.71 -4.99 -19.57
CA ALA A 105 -8.05 -4.80 -20.10
C ALA A 105 -8.16 -5.38 -21.50
N SER A 106 -9.31 -6.00 -21.82
CA SER A 106 -9.52 -6.60 -23.14
C SER A 106 -10.98 -6.56 -23.56
N THR A 107 -11.20 -6.61 -24.88
CA THR A 107 -12.51 -6.84 -25.50
C THR A 107 -12.62 -8.26 -26.01
N SER A 108 -13.85 -8.68 -26.38
CA SER A 108 -14.00 -9.89 -27.17
C SER A 108 -13.44 -9.72 -28.60
N ALA A 109 -13.06 -10.83 -29.23
CA ALA A 109 -12.46 -10.86 -30.57
C ALA A 109 -13.43 -10.50 -31.71
N ASP A 110 -14.67 -10.19 -31.40
CA ASP A 110 -15.76 -9.88 -32.38
C ASP A 110 -16.44 -8.53 -32.11
N LEU A 111 -15.94 -7.74 -31.14
CA LEU A 111 -16.57 -6.49 -30.71
C LEU A 111 -16.41 -5.38 -31.77
N LEU A 112 -15.15 -5.07 -32.14
CA LEU A 112 -14.81 -3.89 -32.93
C LEU A 112 -14.82 -4.22 -34.43
N PRO A 113 -15.54 -3.45 -35.28
CA PRO A 113 -15.51 -3.66 -36.70
C PRO A 113 -14.16 -3.27 -37.30
N TYR A 114 -13.94 -3.66 -38.57
CA TYR A 114 -12.79 -3.19 -39.36
C TYR A 114 -12.64 -1.66 -39.31
N GLY A 115 -11.42 -1.19 -39.03
CA GLY A 115 -11.13 0.25 -38.99
C GLY A 115 -10.13 0.65 -37.91
N ASN A 116 -10.01 1.95 -37.71
CA ASN A 116 -9.04 2.59 -36.84
C ASN A 116 -9.70 3.03 -35.53
N PHE A 117 -9.02 2.79 -34.41
CA PHE A 117 -9.47 3.12 -33.08
C PHE A 117 -8.33 3.70 -32.24
N ARG A 118 -8.71 4.39 -31.19
CA ARG A 118 -7.80 4.93 -30.18
C ARG A 118 -8.21 4.48 -28.81
N ILE A 119 -7.26 4.05 -27.98
CA ILE A 119 -7.45 3.85 -26.55
C ILE A 119 -6.94 5.07 -25.80
N VAL A 120 -7.78 5.58 -24.90
CA VAL A 120 -7.46 6.68 -23.98
C VAL A 120 -7.80 6.24 -22.56
N GLU A 121 -6.91 6.48 -21.61
CA GLU A 121 -7.25 6.31 -20.22
C GLU A 121 -8.23 7.41 -19.80
N SER A 122 -9.41 7.02 -19.32
CA SER A 122 -10.45 7.93 -18.84
C SER A 122 -10.46 8.06 -17.33
N GLU A 123 -9.98 7.03 -16.62
CA GLU A 123 -9.86 7.03 -15.17
C GLU A 123 -8.63 6.23 -14.74
N ALA A 124 -7.76 6.86 -13.91
CA ALA A 124 -6.60 6.19 -13.34
C ALA A 124 -6.99 5.27 -12.19
N PRO A 125 -6.22 4.20 -11.94
CA PRO A 125 -6.46 3.33 -10.81
C PRO A 125 -6.05 4.01 -9.49
N ASP A 126 -6.53 3.46 -8.38
CA ASP A 126 -6.22 3.99 -7.06
C ASP A 126 -4.71 4.08 -6.81
N GLY A 127 -4.29 5.21 -6.27
CA GLY A 127 -2.90 5.50 -5.96
C GLY A 127 -2.08 6.07 -7.11
N TYR A 128 -2.64 6.16 -8.32
CA TYR A 128 -1.97 6.70 -9.51
C TYR A 128 -2.54 8.05 -9.97
N LEU A 129 -1.76 8.74 -10.81
CA LEU A 129 -2.16 9.98 -11.47
C LEU A 129 -2.64 9.66 -12.89
N THR A 130 -3.65 10.37 -13.37
CA THR A 130 -4.09 10.31 -14.78
C THR A 130 -3.13 11.02 -15.72
N ASP A 131 -2.40 12.00 -15.21
CA ASP A 131 -1.50 12.82 -16.01
C ASP A 131 -0.35 11.99 -16.61
N GLY A 132 -0.12 12.17 -17.92
CA GLY A 132 0.98 11.53 -18.63
C GLY A 132 0.62 10.21 -19.34
N ALA A 133 -0.56 9.66 -19.15
CA ALA A 133 -1.04 8.52 -19.93
C ALA A 133 -1.18 8.89 -21.41
N LYS A 134 -0.43 8.23 -22.28
CA LYS A 134 -0.44 8.53 -23.72
C LYS A 134 -1.48 7.67 -24.44
N PRO A 135 -2.35 8.28 -25.27
CA PRO A 135 -3.27 7.53 -26.12
C PRO A 135 -2.53 6.59 -27.08
N ILE A 136 -3.15 5.45 -27.41
CA ILE A 136 -2.60 4.47 -28.35
C ILE A 136 -3.59 4.24 -29.49
N ASP A 137 -3.13 4.39 -30.71
CA ASP A 137 -3.90 4.12 -31.92
C ASP A 137 -3.66 2.67 -32.37
N PHE A 138 -4.73 2.00 -32.80
CA PHE A 138 -4.67 0.64 -33.34
C PHE A 138 -5.69 0.42 -34.45
N THR A 139 -5.52 -0.67 -35.19
CA THR A 139 -6.38 -0.96 -36.36
C THR A 139 -6.87 -2.40 -36.30
N ILE A 140 -8.16 -2.61 -36.58
CA ILE A 140 -8.77 -3.93 -36.76
C ILE A 140 -8.75 -4.24 -38.26
N THR A 141 -7.99 -5.28 -38.67
CA THR A 141 -7.83 -5.70 -40.06
C THR A 141 -8.16 -7.17 -40.31
N GLU A 142 -8.19 -8.00 -39.25
CA GLU A 142 -8.36 -9.43 -39.38
C GLU A 142 -9.57 -9.90 -38.54
N ASN A 143 -10.38 -10.80 -39.12
CA ASN A 143 -11.56 -11.30 -38.44
C ASN A 143 -11.20 -12.25 -37.28
N GLY A 144 -11.79 -12.03 -36.11
CA GLY A 144 -11.59 -12.85 -34.92
C GLY A 144 -10.25 -12.68 -34.24
N LYS A 145 -9.43 -11.68 -34.61
CA LYS A 145 -8.12 -11.42 -34.02
C LYS A 145 -8.20 -10.36 -32.94
N ILE A 146 -7.46 -10.57 -31.87
CA ILE A 146 -7.21 -9.56 -30.82
C ILE A 146 -5.90 -8.86 -31.14
N VAL A 147 -5.93 -7.54 -31.26
CA VAL A 147 -4.72 -6.70 -31.32
C VAL A 147 -4.12 -6.66 -29.93
N ASP A 148 -2.93 -7.20 -29.79
CA ASP A 148 -2.23 -7.30 -28.50
C ASP A 148 -1.31 -6.07 -28.31
N LEU A 149 -1.63 -5.24 -27.31
CA LEU A 149 -0.92 -4.03 -26.91
C LEU A 149 -0.33 -4.18 -25.50
N THR A 150 0.03 -5.42 -25.09
CA THR A 150 0.52 -5.70 -23.73
C THR A 150 2.03 -5.58 -23.57
N ASP A 151 2.78 -5.43 -24.65
CA ASP A 151 4.22 -5.21 -24.58
C ASP A 151 4.57 -3.83 -23.98
N LYS A 152 5.83 -3.65 -23.59
CA LYS A 152 6.30 -2.41 -22.95
C LYS A 152 6.17 -1.17 -23.84
N ALA A 153 6.25 -1.31 -25.17
CA ALA A 153 6.18 -0.19 -26.11
C ALA A 153 4.75 0.33 -26.28
N HIS A 154 3.75 -0.54 -26.10
CA HIS A 154 2.34 -0.25 -26.33
C HIS A 154 1.50 -0.23 -25.04
N SER A 155 2.12 -0.45 -23.87
CA SER A 155 1.42 -0.33 -22.58
C SER A 155 1.15 1.13 -22.20
N ILE A 156 0.17 1.35 -21.34
CA ILE A 156 -0.13 2.67 -20.75
C ILE A 156 0.45 2.74 -19.35
N TYR A 157 1.17 3.83 -19.07
CA TYR A 157 1.94 4.06 -17.84
C TYR A 157 1.36 5.21 -17.06
N ASN A 158 1.25 5.06 -15.71
CA ASN A 158 0.92 6.15 -14.81
C ASN A 158 1.96 6.31 -13.72
N GLN A 159 2.13 7.56 -13.30
CA GLN A 159 2.94 7.92 -12.15
C GLN A 159 2.18 7.61 -10.86
N ILE A 160 2.80 6.86 -9.96
CA ILE A 160 2.27 6.67 -8.61
C ILE A 160 2.28 8.00 -7.84
N LYS A 161 1.26 8.22 -7.01
CA LYS A 161 1.24 9.35 -6.07
C LYS A 161 2.30 9.14 -5.01
N ARG A 162 3.06 10.18 -4.70
CA ARG A 162 4.08 10.20 -3.66
C ARG A 162 3.94 11.42 -2.77
N GLY A 163 4.32 11.29 -1.52
CA GLY A 163 4.35 12.37 -0.54
C GLY A 163 5.54 12.26 0.39
N ASP A 164 5.61 13.18 1.34
CA ASP A 164 6.65 13.28 2.34
C ASP A 164 6.04 13.47 3.72
N ILE A 165 6.87 13.36 4.74
CA ILE A 165 6.53 13.69 6.13
C ILE A 165 7.57 14.63 6.71
N GLU A 166 7.14 15.45 7.68
CA GLU A 166 8.02 16.28 8.50
C GLU A 166 7.47 16.39 9.92
N GLY A 167 8.33 16.72 10.86
CA GLY A 167 7.94 16.89 12.25
C GLY A 167 9.04 17.49 13.11
N VAL A 168 8.66 17.82 14.35
CA VAL A 168 9.56 18.38 15.36
C VAL A 168 9.48 17.54 16.63
N LYS A 169 10.63 17.15 17.17
CA LYS A 169 10.74 16.36 18.40
C LYS A 169 11.13 17.23 19.58
N ILE A 170 10.39 17.15 20.68
CA ILE A 170 10.69 17.82 21.95
C ILE A 170 10.56 16.85 23.13
N GLY A 171 11.26 17.15 24.22
CA GLY A 171 11.09 16.46 25.51
C GLY A 171 10.13 17.20 26.42
N ALA A 172 9.52 16.51 27.35
CA ALA A 172 8.66 17.04 28.39
C ALA A 172 9.35 18.12 29.26
N GLY A 173 8.56 18.84 30.02
CA GLY A 173 9.02 19.83 31.00
C GLY A 173 9.51 21.13 30.35
N THR A 174 10.77 21.22 29.98
CA THR A 174 11.34 22.43 29.37
C THR A 174 10.99 22.62 27.90
N HIS A 175 10.33 21.64 27.27
CA HIS A 175 10.05 21.59 25.83
C HIS A 175 11.31 21.75 24.97
N LYS A 176 12.43 21.26 25.48
CA LYS A 176 13.70 21.29 24.76
C LYS A 176 13.60 20.42 23.50
N ARG A 177 14.05 20.95 22.38
CA ARG A 177 14.15 20.20 21.12
C ARG A 177 15.20 19.10 21.27
N LEU A 178 14.86 17.89 20.79
CA LEU A 178 15.71 16.71 20.91
C LEU A 178 16.34 16.40 19.55
N ALA A 179 17.64 16.60 19.48
CA ALA A 179 18.46 16.20 18.33
C ALA A 179 18.77 14.70 18.39
N ASP A 180 19.12 14.12 17.26
CA ASP A 180 19.58 12.73 17.14
C ASP A 180 18.56 11.68 17.59
N VAL A 181 17.26 11.99 17.51
CA VAL A 181 16.19 11.03 17.79
C VAL A 181 15.79 10.34 16.48
N PRO A 182 15.95 9.02 16.40
CA PRO A 182 15.61 8.28 15.18
C PRO A 182 14.13 7.91 15.15
N PHE A 183 13.53 8.05 13.96
CA PHE A 183 12.18 7.59 13.64
C PHE A 183 12.23 6.58 12.52
N ARG A 184 11.69 5.39 12.75
CA ARG A 184 11.49 4.39 11.71
C ARG A 184 10.17 4.64 11.00
N ILE A 185 10.20 4.66 9.68
CA ILE A 185 9.05 4.76 8.80
C ILE A 185 8.90 3.39 8.14
N THR A 186 7.79 2.69 8.34
CA THR A 186 7.56 1.34 7.80
C THR A 186 6.30 1.32 6.93
N SER A 187 6.43 0.91 5.67
CA SER A 187 5.28 0.63 4.80
C SER A 187 4.48 -0.55 5.34
N LYS A 188 3.18 -0.39 5.53
CA LYS A 188 2.29 -1.48 5.97
C LYS A 188 2.09 -2.54 4.90
N THR A 189 2.17 -2.17 3.65
CA THR A 189 1.94 -3.08 2.53
C THR A 189 3.16 -3.91 2.19
N THR A 190 4.34 -3.27 2.13
CA THR A 190 5.57 -3.95 1.68
C THR A 190 6.47 -4.40 2.82
N GLY A 191 6.35 -3.79 4.01
CA GLY A 191 7.27 -3.98 5.14
C GLY A 191 8.62 -3.28 4.96
N GLU A 192 8.83 -2.59 3.84
CA GLU A 192 10.01 -1.75 3.63
C GLU A 192 10.07 -0.65 4.69
N ASN A 193 11.26 -0.37 5.20
CA ASN A 193 11.42 0.66 6.22
C ASN A 193 12.71 1.45 6.04
N HIS A 194 12.65 2.71 6.44
CA HIS A 194 13.75 3.65 6.47
C HIS A 194 13.74 4.40 7.79
N VAL A 195 14.88 4.94 8.18
CA VAL A 195 15.06 5.71 9.42
C VAL A 195 15.43 7.14 9.09
N VAL A 196 14.70 8.10 9.66
CA VAL A 196 15.08 9.52 9.67
C VAL A 196 15.51 9.91 11.07
N VAL A 197 16.39 10.90 11.18
CA VAL A 197 16.95 11.35 12.47
C VAL A 197 16.74 12.85 12.60
N THR A 198 16.33 13.32 13.78
CA THR A 198 16.16 14.74 14.03
C THR A 198 17.49 15.48 14.01
N ASP A 199 17.50 16.70 13.46
CA ASP A 199 18.64 17.62 13.46
C ASP A 199 18.85 18.31 14.82
N ASP A 200 19.82 19.23 14.88
CA ASP A 200 20.14 20.04 16.10
C ASP A 200 18.94 20.88 16.59
N ASN A 201 17.96 21.13 15.73
CA ASN A 201 16.72 21.84 16.07
C ASN A 201 15.56 20.88 16.39
N GLY A 202 15.81 19.59 16.49
CA GLY A 202 14.80 18.56 16.69
C GLY A 202 13.86 18.37 15.51
N GLN A 203 14.22 18.84 14.32
CA GLN A 203 13.40 18.74 13.11
C GLN A 203 13.84 17.54 12.26
N PHE A 204 12.89 16.92 11.59
CA PHE A 204 13.14 15.92 10.56
C PHE A 204 12.16 16.09 9.41
N SER A 205 12.58 15.70 8.21
CA SER A 205 11.72 15.64 7.04
C SER A 205 12.25 14.60 6.05
N THR A 206 11.38 13.98 5.28
CA THR A 206 11.75 13.12 4.15
C THR A 206 11.82 13.90 2.83
N SER A 207 11.37 15.17 2.82
CA SER A 207 11.33 15.99 1.62
C SER A 207 12.71 16.30 1.06
N ALA A 208 12.82 16.30 -0.27
CA ALA A 208 14.04 16.71 -0.98
C ALA A 208 14.40 18.19 -0.80
N ASP A 209 13.45 19.04 -0.38
CA ASP A 209 13.73 20.42 0.02
C ASP A 209 14.61 20.49 1.28
N TRP A 210 14.54 19.45 2.12
CA TRP A 210 15.38 19.29 3.30
C TRP A 210 16.75 18.72 2.95
N ALA A 211 16.78 17.58 2.28
CA ALA A 211 17.99 16.92 1.77
C ALA A 211 17.61 15.95 0.65
N SER A 212 18.48 15.81 -0.37
CA SER A 212 18.29 14.83 -1.43
C SER A 212 17.94 13.45 -0.88
N HIS A 213 16.98 12.76 -1.46
CA HIS A 213 16.54 11.43 -1.04
C HIS A 213 17.66 10.38 -1.00
N LYS A 214 18.74 10.57 -1.76
CA LYS A 214 19.94 9.72 -1.72
C LYS A 214 20.79 9.91 -0.48
N HIS A 215 20.74 11.11 0.14
CA HIS A 215 21.64 11.52 1.21
C HIS A 215 20.89 12.08 2.40
N ASN A 216 19.73 11.58 2.63
CA ASN A 216 18.76 12.13 3.54
C ASN A 216 19.25 12.23 4.99
N THR A 217 18.34 12.66 5.82
CA THR A 217 18.31 13.06 7.20
C THR A 217 18.89 12.09 8.21
N ASN A 218 19.43 10.95 7.81
CA ASN A 218 20.24 10.10 8.68
C ASN A 218 21.54 10.78 9.14
N ALA A 219 21.90 11.88 8.50
CA ALA A 219 23.08 12.67 8.82
C ALA A 219 24.37 11.83 8.93
N GLY A 220 24.46 10.74 8.16
CA GLY A 220 25.58 9.81 8.21
C GLY A 220 25.70 8.99 9.50
N LYS A 221 24.67 8.99 10.35
CA LYS A 221 24.68 8.30 11.65
C LYS A 221 24.20 6.88 11.61
N ASN A 222 23.49 6.49 10.54
CA ASN A 222 23.00 5.13 10.31
C ASN A 222 23.62 4.54 9.04
N SER A 223 23.48 3.25 8.84
CA SER A 223 23.94 2.53 7.66
C SER A 223 23.12 2.85 6.40
N GLU A 224 22.04 3.57 6.52
CA GLU A 224 21.20 3.97 5.40
C GLU A 224 21.60 5.31 4.82
N ASP A 225 21.71 5.36 3.49
CA ASP A 225 22.17 6.53 2.75
C ASP A 225 21.03 7.45 2.30
N GLY A 226 19.82 7.28 2.81
CA GLY A 226 18.70 8.12 2.44
C GLY A 226 17.33 7.52 2.73
N VAL A 227 16.28 8.24 2.33
CA VAL A 227 14.90 7.79 2.43
C VAL A 227 14.26 7.82 1.04
N TRP A 228 14.05 6.64 0.48
CA TRP A 228 13.32 6.45 -0.76
C TRP A 228 12.67 5.08 -0.75
N PHE A 229 11.34 5.04 -0.78
CA PHE A 229 10.58 3.80 -0.80
C PHE A 229 10.34 3.33 -2.23
N GLY A 230 10.43 2.00 -2.44
CA GLY A 230 10.29 1.34 -3.72
C GLY A 230 11.61 1.06 -4.41
N THR A 231 11.54 0.42 -5.57
CA THR A 231 12.71 -0.10 -6.29
C THR A 231 13.23 0.82 -7.39
N SER A 232 12.56 1.96 -7.64
CA SER A 232 13.01 2.96 -8.61
C SER A 232 14.17 3.78 -8.05
N GLU A 233 14.95 4.40 -8.95
CA GLU A 233 15.98 5.37 -8.53
C GLU A 233 15.33 6.57 -7.82
N PRO A 234 15.93 7.05 -6.73
CA PRO A 234 15.47 8.26 -6.04
C PRO A 234 15.36 9.47 -6.97
N ASP A 235 14.25 10.18 -6.88
CA ASP A 235 13.93 11.35 -7.72
C ASP A 235 13.48 12.50 -6.82
N ASP A 236 14.35 13.50 -6.65
CA ASP A 236 14.14 14.65 -5.78
C ASP A 236 12.99 15.58 -6.24
N SER A 237 12.41 15.36 -7.43
CA SER A 237 11.21 16.07 -7.89
C SER A 237 9.90 15.48 -7.37
N LYS A 238 9.97 14.38 -6.60
CA LYS A 238 8.82 13.61 -6.08
C LYS A 238 8.97 13.42 -4.58
N GLY A 239 7.88 13.04 -3.90
CA GLY A 239 7.95 12.62 -2.51
C GLY A 239 8.65 11.27 -2.34
N ALA A 240 9.28 11.04 -1.18
CA ALA A 240 9.98 9.81 -0.86
C ALA A 240 9.06 8.59 -0.68
N LEU A 241 7.82 8.83 -0.21
CA LEU A 241 6.87 7.79 0.19
C LEU A 241 5.77 7.63 -0.88
N PRO A 242 5.65 6.48 -1.56
CA PRO A 242 4.54 6.19 -2.46
C PRO A 242 3.20 6.07 -1.70
N TYR A 243 2.11 6.09 -2.44
CA TYR A 243 0.75 5.87 -1.94
C TYR A 243 0.66 4.60 -1.09
N ASP A 244 0.53 4.79 0.24
CA ASP A 244 0.45 3.69 1.21
C ASP A 244 0.05 4.23 2.60
N THR A 245 -0.15 3.30 3.53
CA THR A 245 -0.20 3.58 4.97
C THR A 245 1.15 3.22 5.58
N TYR A 246 1.69 4.12 6.41
CA TYR A 246 2.97 3.95 7.07
C TYR A 246 2.82 3.97 8.57
N ILE A 247 3.62 3.14 9.25
CA ILE A 247 3.79 3.17 10.70
C ILE A 247 5.02 4.00 11.00
N ILE A 248 4.85 5.03 11.84
CA ILE A 248 5.93 5.87 12.35
C ILE A 248 6.23 5.42 13.77
N GLU A 249 7.47 5.03 14.01
CA GLU A 249 7.94 4.51 15.29
C GLU A 249 9.17 5.27 15.76
N GLU A 250 9.11 5.86 16.95
CA GLU A 250 10.29 6.42 17.60
C GLU A 250 11.19 5.30 18.12
N LEU A 251 12.48 5.39 17.84
CA LEU A 251 13.46 4.41 18.33
C LEU A 251 14.25 4.97 19.50
N ARG A 252 14.63 4.08 20.42
CA ARG A 252 15.48 4.44 21.56
C ARG A 252 16.88 4.87 21.07
N SER A 253 17.35 6.00 21.62
CA SER A 253 18.70 6.54 21.42
C SER A 253 19.22 7.18 22.69
N ASP A 254 20.47 7.63 22.71
CA ASP A 254 21.02 8.37 23.85
C ASP A 254 20.31 9.72 24.07
N SER A 255 19.77 10.30 23.00
CA SER A 255 19.11 11.61 23.01
C SER A 255 17.73 11.62 23.65
N ASN A 256 17.02 10.49 23.63
CA ASN A 256 15.72 10.33 24.28
C ASN A 256 15.77 9.42 25.52
N LYS A 257 16.97 9.21 26.09
CA LYS A 257 17.13 8.47 27.34
C LYS A 257 16.46 9.20 28.50
N GLY A 258 15.68 8.46 29.31
CA GLY A 258 14.91 9.02 30.42
C GLY A 258 13.56 9.60 30.02
N PHE A 259 13.16 9.42 28.76
CA PHE A 259 11.82 9.71 28.28
C PHE A 259 11.09 8.44 27.84
N GLU A 260 9.78 8.39 28.03
CA GLU A 260 8.92 7.38 27.40
C GLU A 260 8.84 7.67 25.90
N LEU A 261 9.05 6.64 25.07
CA LEU A 261 8.88 6.78 23.64
C LEU A 261 7.40 7.01 23.30
N ILE A 262 7.12 7.85 22.31
CA ILE A 262 5.76 7.97 21.80
C ILE A 262 5.30 6.64 21.22
N PRO A 263 4.04 6.23 21.46
CA PRO A 263 3.49 5.03 20.84
C PRO A 263 3.55 5.13 19.32
N PRO A 264 3.85 4.01 18.61
CA PRO A 264 3.79 4.00 17.16
C PRO A 264 2.41 4.45 16.65
N PHE A 265 2.40 5.23 15.59
CA PHE A 265 1.17 5.73 14.98
C PHE A 265 1.20 5.59 13.46
N GLU A 266 0.03 5.69 12.84
CA GLU A 266 -0.12 5.52 11.40
C GLU A 266 -0.36 6.86 10.69
N ILE A 267 0.19 6.96 9.48
CA ILE A 267 -0.10 8.03 8.53
C ILE A 267 -0.49 7.44 7.18
N VAL A 268 -1.21 8.20 6.36
CA VAL A 268 -1.62 7.76 5.02
C VAL A 268 -1.13 8.76 3.98
N VAL A 269 -0.29 8.30 3.06
CA VAL A 269 0.09 9.06 1.86
C VAL A 269 -0.95 8.77 0.77
N SER A 270 -1.90 9.69 0.56
CA SER A 270 -3.00 9.53 -0.39
C SER A 270 -3.04 10.60 -1.49
N ARG A 271 -2.22 11.65 -1.36
CA ARG A 271 -2.14 12.76 -2.31
C ARG A 271 -0.73 12.94 -2.83
N ASN A 272 -0.63 13.30 -4.10
CA ASN A 272 0.65 13.56 -4.73
C ASN A 272 1.27 14.87 -4.25
N ASN A 273 2.58 14.85 -4.03
CA ASN A 273 3.39 16.01 -3.61
C ASN A 273 2.90 16.70 -2.33
N LEU A 274 2.29 15.96 -1.42
CA LEU A 274 1.89 16.45 -0.11
C LEU A 274 2.96 16.14 0.91
N VAL A 275 3.44 17.15 1.64
CA VAL A 275 4.22 16.97 2.87
C VAL A 275 3.23 16.89 4.04
N ILE A 276 3.22 15.78 4.75
CA ILE A 276 2.38 15.56 5.93
C ILE A 276 3.14 16.12 7.15
N ASP A 277 2.68 17.23 7.67
CA ASP A 277 3.21 17.82 8.91
C ASP A 277 2.67 17.05 10.13
N LEU A 278 3.57 16.36 10.83
CA LEU A 278 3.27 15.62 12.06
C LEU A 278 3.20 16.56 13.29
N GLY A 279 3.52 17.84 13.10
CA GLY A 279 3.55 18.82 14.17
C GLY A 279 4.68 18.56 15.18
N THR A 280 4.35 18.84 16.44
CA THR A 280 5.31 18.64 17.55
C THR A 280 5.04 17.33 18.26
N LEU A 281 6.02 16.44 18.23
CA LEU A 281 6.01 15.14 18.89
C LEU A 281 6.72 15.28 20.24
N THR A 282 5.97 15.11 21.33
CA THR A 282 6.46 15.33 22.70
C THR A 282 6.62 13.99 23.42
N ASP A 283 7.81 13.75 23.99
CA ASP A 283 8.02 12.65 24.94
C ASP A 283 7.67 13.10 26.35
N GLU A 284 7.11 12.20 27.12
CA GLU A 284 6.97 12.36 28.57
C GLU A 284 8.20 11.79 29.28
N TYR A 285 8.45 12.22 30.53
CA TYR A 285 9.51 11.60 31.34
C TYR A 285 9.16 10.16 31.67
N GLU A 286 10.17 9.28 31.62
CA GLU A 286 10.01 7.92 32.14
C GLU A 286 9.58 8.00 33.60
N LYS A 287 8.52 7.28 33.95
CA LYS A 287 8.05 7.18 35.32
C LYS A 287 9.03 6.32 36.12
N GLU A 288 9.56 6.85 37.22
CA GLU A 288 10.35 6.06 38.14
C GLU A 288 9.40 5.11 38.90
N ILE A 289 9.64 3.81 38.79
CA ILE A 289 8.91 2.82 39.58
C ILE A 289 9.43 2.86 40.98
N SER A 290 8.57 3.20 41.94
CA SER A 290 8.86 3.12 43.36
C SER A 290 8.30 1.84 43.97
N ILE A 291 9.05 1.24 44.90
CA ILE A 291 8.68 0.01 45.58
C ILE A 291 8.80 0.24 47.07
N HIS A 292 7.70 0.01 47.79
CA HIS A 292 7.66 0.02 49.25
C HIS A 292 7.11 -1.31 49.76
N THR A 293 7.85 -1.94 50.65
CA THR A 293 7.46 -3.24 51.21
C THR A 293 7.15 -3.16 52.70
N THR A 294 6.25 -4.01 53.16
CA THR A 294 5.92 -4.18 54.56
C THR A 294 5.67 -5.66 54.83
N ALA A 295 6.62 -6.29 55.54
CA ALA A 295 6.51 -7.68 55.94
C ALA A 295 5.74 -7.83 57.23
N THR A 296 4.82 -8.79 57.29
CA THR A 296 4.02 -9.15 58.46
C THR A 296 3.87 -10.67 58.58
N SER A 297 3.40 -11.13 59.74
CA SER A 297 2.87 -12.48 59.88
C SER A 297 1.60 -12.69 59.06
N LYS A 298 1.13 -13.91 58.95
CA LYS A 298 -0.16 -14.22 58.33
C LYS A 298 -1.35 -13.50 58.99
N ASP A 299 -1.21 -13.16 60.29
CA ASP A 299 -2.23 -12.46 61.06
C ASP A 299 -2.02 -10.93 61.07
N GLY A 300 -1.09 -10.42 60.28
CA GLY A 300 -0.80 -8.98 60.12
C GLY A 300 0.13 -8.40 61.20
N GLU A 301 0.72 -9.20 62.06
CA GLU A 301 1.61 -8.77 63.15
C GLU A 301 3.04 -8.52 62.60
N LYS A 302 3.68 -7.46 63.11
CA LYS A 302 5.07 -7.11 62.74
C LYS A 302 6.12 -7.94 63.49
N THR A 303 5.71 -8.66 64.50
CA THR A 303 6.56 -9.55 65.32
C THR A 303 6.10 -10.97 65.19
N ILE A 304 6.99 -11.83 64.73
CA ILE A 304 6.71 -13.27 64.53
C ILE A 304 7.53 -14.08 65.50
N LEU A 305 6.88 -15.00 66.19
CA LEU A 305 7.59 -15.97 67.05
C LEU A 305 8.28 -17.03 66.20
N ALA A 306 9.53 -17.31 66.48
CA ALA A 306 10.27 -18.37 65.82
C ALA A 306 9.56 -19.73 66.00
N GLY A 307 9.37 -20.44 64.93
CA GLY A 307 8.70 -21.74 64.86
C GLY A 307 9.29 -22.64 63.80
N LYS A 308 8.81 -23.85 63.69
CA LYS A 308 9.23 -24.82 62.68
C LYS A 308 8.72 -24.42 61.26
N GLU A 309 7.58 -23.80 61.23
CA GLU A 309 6.96 -23.25 60.00
C GLU A 309 6.47 -21.84 60.31
N VAL A 310 6.97 -20.88 59.58
CA VAL A 310 6.59 -19.48 59.72
C VAL A 310 6.29 -18.96 58.33
N THR A 311 5.14 -18.34 58.16
CA THR A 311 4.78 -17.66 56.90
C THR A 311 4.96 -16.16 57.08
N ILE A 312 5.74 -15.55 56.23
CA ILE A 312 5.90 -14.10 56.11
C ILE A 312 5.16 -13.63 54.90
N ILE A 313 4.29 -12.64 55.07
CA ILE A 313 3.59 -11.98 53.96
C ILE A 313 4.23 -10.60 53.78
N ASP A 314 4.79 -10.37 52.64
CA ASP A 314 5.31 -9.05 52.24
C ASP A 314 4.30 -8.34 51.34
N THR A 315 3.74 -7.27 51.86
CA THR A 315 2.87 -6.39 51.11
C THR A 315 3.73 -5.37 50.35
N VAL A 316 3.75 -5.47 49.03
CA VAL A 316 4.52 -4.62 48.15
C VAL A 316 3.59 -3.56 47.54
N LYS A 317 3.85 -2.28 47.86
CA LYS A 317 3.21 -1.15 47.15
C LYS A 317 4.10 -0.72 46.03
N LEU A 318 3.51 -0.60 44.83
CA LEU A 318 4.16 -0.21 43.61
C LEU A 318 3.51 1.08 43.10
N ASP A 319 4.32 2.00 42.61
CA ASP A 319 3.89 3.25 41.98
C ASP A 319 4.71 3.53 40.74
N GLY A 320 4.15 4.18 39.74
CA GLY A 320 4.80 4.47 38.44
C GLY A 320 4.74 3.32 37.46
N LEU A 321 3.82 2.36 37.61
CA LEU A 321 3.65 1.26 36.68
C LEU A 321 2.97 1.75 35.36
N THR A 322 3.26 1.07 34.27
CA THR A 322 2.58 1.28 33.01
C THR A 322 1.47 0.25 32.83
N LYS A 323 0.22 0.69 32.77
CA LYS A 323 -0.95 -0.17 32.59
C LYS A 323 -0.82 -1.09 31.38
N GLY A 324 -1.14 -2.38 31.56
CA GLY A 324 -1.03 -3.41 30.54
C GLY A 324 0.37 -4.02 30.38
N THR A 325 1.39 -3.48 31.08
CA THR A 325 2.75 -4.01 31.06
C THR A 325 2.90 -5.15 32.05
N LYS A 326 3.63 -6.18 31.64
CA LYS A 326 3.95 -7.34 32.46
C LYS A 326 5.19 -7.08 33.33
N TYR A 327 5.05 -7.19 34.64
CA TYR A 327 6.12 -7.03 35.62
C TYR A 327 6.40 -8.35 36.37
N GLN A 328 7.62 -8.49 36.87
CA GLN A 328 8.02 -9.56 37.78
C GLN A 328 8.60 -8.96 39.05
N LEU A 329 8.00 -9.30 40.20
CA LEU A 329 8.55 -9.03 41.51
C LEU A 329 9.41 -10.20 41.92
N LYS A 330 10.62 -9.93 42.42
CA LYS A 330 11.48 -10.90 43.06
C LYS A 330 11.80 -10.43 44.48
N GLY A 331 11.51 -11.23 45.49
CA GLY A 331 11.78 -10.92 46.88
C GLY A 331 12.56 -12.03 47.57
N TRP A 332 13.38 -11.66 48.51
CA TRP A 332 14.08 -12.59 49.38
C TRP A 332 14.18 -12.01 50.78
N GLN A 333 14.30 -12.89 51.77
CA GLN A 333 14.38 -12.51 53.16
C GLN A 333 15.83 -12.21 53.56
N MET A 334 16.01 -11.16 54.37
CA MET A 334 17.30 -10.71 54.87
C MET A 334 17.38 -10.78 56.39
N LEU A 335 18.53 -11.19 56.90
CA LEU A 335 18.89 -11.03 58.29
C LEU A 335 19.35 -9.59 58.52
N LYS A 336 18.55 -8.80 59.21
CA LYS A 336 18.75 -7.36 59.36
C LYS A 336 20.09 -7.00 60.07
N GLU A 337 20.43 -7.71 61.14
CA GLU A 337 21.62 -7.42 61.92
C GLU A 337 22.91 -7.78 61.22
N GLU A 338 22.87 -8.81 60.37
CA GLU A 338 24.02 -9.33 59.63
C GLU A 338 24.11 -8.75 58.21
N ASN A 339 23.06 -8.06 57.76
CA ASN A 339 22.90 -7.62 56.39
C ASN A 339 23.18 -8.74 55.37
N ALA A 340 22.72 -9.93 55.67
CA ALA A 340 22.94 -11.15 54.91
C ALA A 340 21.63 -11.77 54.48
N GLU A 341 21.66 -12.57 53.42
CA GLU A 341 20.49 -13.32 52.92
C GLU A 341 20.10 -14.41 53.94
N LEU A 342 18.80 -14.61 54.17
CA LEU A 342 18.31 -15.70 55.01
C LEU A 342 18.43 -17.01 54.22
N ILE A 343 19.31 -17.90 54.70
CA ILE A 343 19.54 -19.22 54.13
C ILE A 343 18.98 -20.29 55.09
N ILE A 344 18.05 -21.13 54.65
CA ILE A 344 17.52 -22.26 55.38
C ILE A 344 17.81 -23.53 54.60
N ASP A 345 18.42 -24.53 55.22
CA ASP A 345 18.81 -25.80 54.56
C ASP A 345 19.65 -25.60 53.27
N GLY A 346 20.52 -24.60 53.28
CA GLY A 346 21.39 -24.27 52.16
C GLY A 346 20.68 -23.56 50.99
N LYS A 347 19.43 -23.13 51.13
CA LYS A 347 18.67 -22.41 50.11
C LYS A 347 18.27 -21.05 50.64
N ARG A 348 18.34 -20.05 49.75
CA ARG A 348 17.81 -18.70 50.00
C ARG A 348 16.29 -18.76 50.13
N VAL A 349 15.77 -18.07 51.14
CA VAL A 349 14.31 -17.91 51.29
C VAL A 349 13.88 -16.78 50.34
N GLU A 350 13.38 -17.17 49.21
CA GLU A 350 12.97 -16.25 48.11
C GLU A 350 11.66 -16.70 47.47
N ASN A 351 10.96 -15.76 46.87
CA ASN A 351 9.82 -16.04 46.02
C ASN A 351 9.76 -15.02 44.89
N ASP A 352 9.11 -15.38 43.80
CA ASP A 352 8.83 -14.48 42.69
C ASP A 352 7.36 -14.53 42.29
N TYR A 353 6.88 -13.39 41.78
CA TYR A 353 5.51 -13.22 41.36
C TYR A 353 5.46 -12.38 40.08
N THR A 354 4.68 -12.84 39.11
CA THR A 354 4.52 -12.14 37.81
C THR A 354 3.09 -11.69 37.66
N PHE A 355 2.89 -10.41 37.30
CA PHE A 355 1.58 -9.81 37.10
C PHE A 355 1.56 -8.88 35.90
N VAL A 356 0.37 -8.49 35.44
CA VAL A 356 0.16 -7.43 34.46
C VAL A 356 -0.43 -6.25 35.22
N ALA A 357 0.18 -5.06 35.04
CA ALA A 357 -0.31 -3.88 35.74
C ALA A 357 -1.70 -3.48 35.17
N ASP A 358 -2.68 -3.38 36.03
CA ASP A 358 -4.03 -2.92 35.72
C ASP A 358 -4.25 -1.44 36.08
N ASP A 359 -3.33 -0.84 36.86
CA ASP A 359 -3.28 0.57 37.22
C ASP A 359 -1.82 1.04 37.38
N GLU A 360 -1.59 2.36 37.48
CA GLU A 360 -0.28 2.97 37.78
C GLU A 360 0.21 2.71 39.20
N GLU A 361 -0.71 2.61 40.15
CA GLU A 361 -0.46 2.24 41.54
C GLU A 361 -1.07 0.87 41.81
N MET A 362 -0.27 -0.07 42.33
CA MET A 362 -0.71 -1.41 42.67
C MET A 362 -0.20 -1.87 44.05
N LYS A 363 -0.90 -2.82 44.58
CA LYS A 363 -0.53 -3.48 45.82
C LYS A 363 -0.56 -4.99 45.64
N GLU A 364 0.59 -5.61 45.79
CA GLU A 364 0.76 -7.05 45.63
C GLU A 364 1.25 -7.70 46.93
N GLU A 365 0.98 -8.98 47.11
CA GLU A 365 1.42 -9.74 48.27
C GLU A 365 2.28 -10.93 47.85
N ILE A 366 3.46 -11.03 48.45
CA ILE A 366 4.37 -12.16 48.26
C ILE A 366 4.51 -12.89 49.58
N SER A 367 4.31 -14.20 49.58
CA SER A 367 4.45 -15.07 50.77
C SER A 367 5.76 -15.85 50.74
N TYR A 368 6.42 -15.91 51.85
CA TYR A 368 7.67 -16.65 52.02
C TYR A 368 7.52 -17.73 53.09
#